data_953386e86e16de137d616ce13d7fbf3a
#
_entry.id   953386e86e16de137d616ce13d7fbf3a
#
_cell.length_a   1.000
_cell.length_b   1.000
_cell.length_c   1.000
_cell.angle_alpha   90.00
_cell.angle_beta   90.00
_cell.angle_gamma   90.00
#
_symmetry.space_group_name_H-M   'P 1'
#
loop_
_entity.id
_entity.type
_entity.pdbx_description
1 polymer ?
#
loop_
_entity_poly.entity_id
_entity_poly.type
_entity_poly.pdbx_seq_one_letter_code
_entity_poly.pdbx_strand_id
1 'polypeptide(L)'
;MTPAFELRRRELLLAVLAVLGGCGGVDSGGTGTGASSTFASGPITGFGSIIVNGVRYDDGNALIEDDAGRMRSRDELRLGMRTEVIATAITTVAGVSSATASSIRLRSEIVGPLEAVDLANARLTVLGQTVSVVATTVFDSAIVDGIASLVAGDVLEV
;
A
#
# COMPACT_ATOMS: atom_id res chain seq x y z
N MET A 1 42.85 -45.66 0.35
CA MET A 1 42.54 -44.25 0.58
C MET A 1 41.13 -44.04 0.08
N THR A 2 40.30 -44.21 0.87
CA THR A 2 39.26 -43.66 1.75
C THR A 2 37.91 -43.51 1.03
N PRO A 3 36.95 -44.29 1.40
CA PRO A 3 35.55 -43.92 1.19
C PRO A 3 34.87 -43.74 2.57
N ALA A 4 35.29 -42.74 3.32
CA ALA A 4 34.64 -42.43 4.61
C ALA A 4 33.76 -41.15 4.60
N PHE A 5 33.66 -40.48 3.46
CA PHE A 5 32.95 -39.20 3.39
C PHE A 5 31.53 -39.30 2.78
N GLU A 6 31.25 -40.39 2.08
CA GLU A 6 29.93 -40.55 1.41
C GLU A 6 28.83 -41.10 2.35
N LEU A 7 29.18 -41.82 3.42
CA LEU A 7 28.18 -42.38 4.34
C LEU A 7 27.51 -41.33 5.25
N ARG A 8 28.19 -40.22 5.56
CA ARG A 8 27.63 -39.19 6.44
C ARG A 8 26.55 -38.32 5.78
N ARG A 9 26.57 -38.19 4.48
CA ARG A 9 25.54 -37.39 3.75
C ARG A 9 24.19 -38.09 3.64
N ARG A 10 24.19 -39.44 3.59
CA ARG A 10 22.94 -40.22 3.50
C ARG A 10 22.22 -40.34 4.84
N GLU A 11 22.94 -40.38 5.93
CA GLU A 11 22.37 -40.42 7.28
C GLU A 11 21.75 -39.08 7.68
N LEU A 12 22.33 -37.94 7.23
CA LEU A 12 21.81 -36.59 7.53
C LEU A 12 20.51 -36.29 6.77
N LEU A 13 20.33 -36.85 5.56
CA LEU A 13 19.13 -36.71 4.77
C LEU A 13 17.93 -37.51 5.29
N LEU A 14 18.17 -38.63 5.94
CA LEU A 14 17.12 -39.44 6.57
C LEU A 14 16.66 -38.89 7.91
N ALA A 15 17.49 -38.13 8.63
CA ALA A 15 17.11 -37.50 9.89
C ALA A 15 16.23 -36.24 9.70
N VAL A 16 16.34 -35.57 8.57
CA VAL A 16 15.53 -34.35 8.27
C VAL A 16 14.10 -34.69 7.80
N LEU A 17 13.87 -35.90 7.27
CA LEU A 17 12.54 -36.31 6.81
C LEU A 17 11.60 -36.79 7.94
N ALA A 18 12.12 -37.04 9.13
CA ALA A 18 11.33 -37.56 10.27
C ALA A 18 10.68 -36.46 11.13
N VAL A 19 10.97 -35.15 10.88
CA VAL A 19 10.45 -34.02 11.67
C VAL A 19 9.27 -33.31 11.01
N LEU A 20 8.89 -33.67 9.77
CA LEU A 20 7.78 -33.03 9.04
C LEU A 20 6.41 -33.73 9.20
N GLY A 21 6.29 -34.65 10.13
CA GLY A 21 5.07 -35.45 10.37
C GLY A 21 4.31 -35.08 11.65
N GLY A 22 4.32 -33.81 12.08
CA GLY A 22 3.67 -33.40 13.31
C GLY A 22 2.95 -32.06 13.23
N CYS A 23 2.08 -31.83 12.22
CA CYS A 23 1.02 -30.84 12.34
C CYS A 23 -0.19 -31.46 13.05
N GLY A 24 -0.03 -31.76 14.34
CA GLY A 24 -1.14 -31.96 15.24
C GLY A 24 -1.83 -30.62 15.43
N GLY A 25 -3.10 -30.50 15.02
CA GLY A 25 -3.94 -29.36 15.28
C GLY A 25 -4.00 -29.07 16.78
N VAL A 26 -3.34 -28.03 17.22
CA VAL A 26 -3.65 -27.38 18.49
C VAL A 26 -4.87 -26.50 18.23
N ASP A 27 -6.02 -27.05 18.55
CA ASP A 27 -7.25 -26.31 18.70
C ASP A 27 -7.04 -25.36 19.89
N SER A 28 -6.36 -24.25 19.62
CA SER A 28 -6.31 -23.14 20.56
C SER A 28 -7.64 -22.46 20.51
N GLY A 29 -8.60 -22.94 21.31
CA GLY A 29 -9.80 -22.23 21.67
C GLY A 29 -9.48 -20.91 22.36
N GLY A 30 -8.88 -19.99 21.63
CA GLY A 30 -8.79 -18.60 22.01
C GLY A 30 -10.14 -17.96 21.67
N THR A 31 -10.99 -17.78 22.66
CA THR A 31 -12.15 -16.88 22.59
C THR A 31 -11.64 -15.44 22.48
N GLY A 32 -10.86 -15.16 21.45
CA GLY A 32 -10.53 -13.82 21.04
C GLY A 32 -11.71 -13.28 20.25
N THR A 33 -12.57 -12.49 20.87
CA THR A 33 -13.54 -11.62 20.20
C THR A 33 -12.81 -10.48 19.48
N GLY A 34 -11.71 -10.77 18.81
CA GLY A 34 -11.04 -9.85 17.92
C GLY A 34 -11.91 -9.66 16.69
N ALA A 35 -12.52 -8.50 16.53
CA ALA A 35 -13.16 -8.14 15.28
C ALA A 35 -12.14 -8.37 14.16
N SER A 36 -12.51 -9.16 13.14
CA SER A 36 -11.64 -9.39 12.00
C SER A 36 -11.31 -8.04 11.35
N SER A 37 -10.04 -7.67 11.35
CA SER A 37 -9.58 -6.48 10.65
C SER A 37 -9.09 -6.85 9.26
N THR A 38 -9.34 -5.98 8.30
CA THR A 38 -8.86 -6.09 6.92
C THR A 38 -7.82 -5.02 6.68
N PHE A 39 -6.75 -5.39 5.99
CA PHE A 39 -5.75 -4.48 5.47
C PHE A 39 -5.89 -4.38 3.94
N ALA A 40 -5.86 -3.17 3.41
CA ALA A 40 -5.81 -2.91 1.97
C ALA A 40 -4.76 -1.84 1.69
N SER A 41 -4.06 -1.97 0.55
CA SER A 41 -3.14 -0.97 0.05
C SER A 41 -3.38 -0.74 -1.43
N GLY A 42 -3.48 0.53 -1.83
CA GLY A 42 -3.73 0.90 -3.22
C GLY A 42 -4.10 2.37 -3.38
N PRO A 43 -4.25 2.83 -4.62
CA PRO A 43 -4.69 4.19 -4.90
C PRO A 43 -6.17 4.39 -4.58
N ILE A 44 -6.51 5.61 -4.17
CA ILE A 44 -7.90 6.05 -4.09
C ILE A 44 -8.45 6.16 -5.51
N THR A 45 -9.48 5.38 -5.84
CA THR A 45 -10.10 5.35 -7.17
C THR A 45 -11.47 6.00 -7.21
N GLY A 46 -12.00 6.43 -6.07
CA GLY A 46 -13.30 7.10 -5.98
C GLY A 46 -13.61 7.62 -4.58
N PHE A 47 -14.65 8.43 -4.51
CA PHE A 47 -15.14 9.05 -3.28
C PHE A 47 -16.64 8.78 -3.04
N GLY A 48 -17.06 9.15 -1.85
CA GLY A 48 -18.43 8.92 -1.35
C GLY A 48 -18.50 7.92 -0.17
N SER A 49 -17.51 7.42 0.25
CA SER A 49 -16.50 6.67 0.97
C SER A 49 -15.29 6.48 0.05
N ILE A 50 -14.09 6.41 0.56
CA ILE A 50 -12.95 6.15 -0.32
C ILE A 50 -13.08 4.75 -0.94
N ILE A 51 -12.71 4.65 -2.21
CA ILE A 51 -12.68 3.36 -2.92
C ILE A 51 -11.22 2.99 -3.16
N VAL A 52 -10.81 1.84 -2.62
CA VAL A 52 -9.47 1.27 -2.80
C VAL A 52 -9.63 -0.19 -3.22
N ASN A 53 -8.99 -0.60 -4.32
CA ASN A 53 -9.09 -1.96 -4.86
C ASN A 53 -10.54 -2.45 -5.06
N GLY A 54 -11.46 -1.55 -5.45
CA GLY A 54 -12.86 -1.88 -5.69
C GLY A 54 -13.73 -2.02 -4.43
N VAL A 55 -13.16 -1.84 -3.24
CA VAL A 55 -13.89 -1.88 -1.96
C VAL A 55 -14.15 -0.45 -1.49
N ARG A 56 -15.38 -0.20 -1.03
CA ARG A 56 -15.78 1.06 -0.39
C ARG A 56 -15.43 1.02 1.09
N TYR A 57 -14.61 1.95 1.55
CA TYR A 57 -14.25 2.10 2.95
C TYR A 57 -14.91 3.34 3.52
N ASP A 58 -15.87 3.16 4.43
CA ASP A 58 -16.45 4.27 5.19
C ASP A 58 -15.35 4.90 6.05
N ASP A 59 -14.96 6.12 5.68
CA ASP A 59 -13.85 6.88 6.23
C ASP A 59 -14.30 7.98 7.20
N GLY A 60 -15.62 8.03 7.54
CA GLY A 60 -16.20 9.09 8.36
C GLY A 60 -15.57 9.27 9.74
N ASN A 61 -15.08 8.19 10.35
CA ASN A 61 -14.44 8.19 11.67
C ASN A 61 -12.99 7.64 11.63
N ALA A 62 -12.40 7.50 10.46
CA ALA A 62 -11.06 6.98 10.31
C ALA A 62 -10.01 8.01 10.78
N LEU A 63 -8.96 7.53 11.43
CA LEU A 63 -7.76 8.33 11.66
C LEU A 63 -6.99 8.39 10.34
N ILE A 64 -6.71 9.60 9.85
CA ILE A 64 -5.97 9.81 8.60
C ILE A 64 -4.63 10.42 8.93
N GLU A 65 -3.54 9.80 8.49
CA GLU A 65 -2.18 10.26 8.71
C GLU A 65 -1.34 10.13 7.44
N ASP A 66 -0.30 10.96 7.32
CA ASP A 66 0.70 10.85 6.26
C ASP A 66 1.89 9.98 6.70
N ASP A 67 2.88 9.81 5.81
CA ASP A 67 4.09 9.04 6.07
C ASP A 67 4.93 9.57 7.24
N ALA A 68 4.82 10.85 7.55
CA ALA A 68 5.48 11.48 8.69
C ALA A 68 4.68 11.34 10.00
N GLY A 69 3.51 10.66 9.97
CA GLY A 69 2.61 10.49 11.11
C GLY A 69 1.85 11.77 11.48
N ARG A 70 1.76 12.73 10.55
CA ARG A 70 0.96 13.94 10.78
C ARG A 70 -0.49 13.65 10.46
N MET A 71 -1.39 14.09 11.34
CA MET A 71 -2.82 13.98 11.11
C MET A 71 -3.24 14.81 9.89
N ARG A 72 -4.03 14.19 9.04
CA ARG A 72 -4.57 14.79 7.81
C ARG A 72 -6.09 14.85 7.88
N SER A 73 -6.66 15.79 7.14
CA SER A 73 -8.11 15.91 7.02
C SER A 73 -8.62 15.02 5.88
N ARG A 74 -9.86 14.55 6.01
CA ARG A 74 -10.58 13.87 4.94
C ARG A 74 -10.65 14.71 3.66
N ASP A 75 -10.76 16.02 3.80
CA ASP A 75 -10.86 16.96 2.68
C ASP A 75 -9.55 17.11 1.88
N GLU A 76 -8.45 16.58 2.42
CA GLU A 76 -7.15 16.55 1.75
C GLU A 76 -6.95 15.28 0.88
N LEU A 77 -7.84 14.29 1.00
CA LEU A 77 -7.78 13.09 0.17
C LEU A 77 -8.06 13.43 -1.29
N ARG A 78 -7.29 12.83 -2.20
CA ARG A 78 -7.42 13.02 -3.65
C ARG A 78 -7.41 11.69 -4.38
N LEU A 79 -8.02 11.67 -5.57
CA LEU A 79 -7.90 10.53 -6.48
C LEU A 79 -6.43 10.29 -6.82
N GLY A 80 -6.04 9.03 -6.89
CA GLY A 80 -4.68 8.63 -7.19
C GLY A 80 -3.76 8.56 -5.97
N MET A 81 -4.05 9.23 -4.86
CA MET A 81 -3.26 9.11 -3.64
C MET A 81 -3.18 7.66 -3.18
N ARG A 82 -1.97 7.20 -2.93
CA ARG A 82 -1.72 5.87 -2.42
C ARG A 82 -2.04 5.78 -0.95
N THR A 83 -2.77 4.74 -0.56
CA THR A 83 -3.24 4.58 0.82
C THR A 83 -3.01 3.17 1.33
N GLU A 84 -2.81 3.07 2.63
CA GLU A 84 -2.97 1.85 3.42
C GLU A 84 -4.19 2.03 4.31
N VAL A 85 -5.12 1.10 4.24
CA VAL A 85 -6.39 1.15 4.98
C VAL A 85 -6.46 -0.03 5.93
N ILE A 86 -6.72 0.25 7.22
CA ILE A 86 -7.12 -0.75 8.21
C ILE A 86 -8.61 -0.57 8.44
N ALA A 87 -9.37 -1.64 8.28
CA ALA A 87 -10.81 -1.60 8.33
C ALA A 87 -11.39 -2.85 9.03
N THR A 88 -12.70 -2.84 9.26
CA THR A 88 -13.46 -4.04 9.65
C THR A 88 -13.42 -5.10 8.56
N ALA A 89 -13.98 -6.27 8.83
CA ALA A 89 -14.20 -7.29 7.80
C ALA A 89 -15.01 -6.71 6.62
N ILE A 90 -14.61 -7.08 5.39
CA ILE A 90 -15.32 -6.69 4.18
C ILE A 90 -16.64 -7.48 4.11
N THR A 91 -17.72 -6.76 3.86
CA THR A 91 -19.04 -7.33 3.57
C THR A 91 -19.43 -7.01 2.13
N THR A 92 -20.06 -7.96 1.43
CA THR A 92 -20.55 -7.74 0.07
C THR A 92 -22.07 -7.89 0.04
N VAL A 93 -22.75 -6.83 -0.38
CA VAL A 93 -24.21 -6.80 -0.53
C VAL A 93 -24.54 -6.34 -1.95
N ALA A 94 -25.35 -7.11 -2.65
CA ALA A 94 -25.74 -6.83 -4.04
C ALA A 94 -24.55 -6.50 -4.98
N GLY A 95 -23.42 -7.20 -4.79
CA GLY A 95 -22.22 -7.01 -5.60
C GLY A 95 -21.34 -5.81 -5.18
N VAL A 96 -21.72 -5.07 -4.14
CA VAL A 96 -20.91 -3.97 -3.60
C VAL A 96 -20.19 -4.43 -2.35
N SER A 97 -18.87 -4.40 -2.40
CA SER A 97 -18.00 -4.71 -1.26
C SER A 97 -17.73 -3.46 -0.44
N SER A 98 -17.93 -3.53 0.87
CA SER A 98 -17.72 -2.41 1.78
C SER A 98 -17.17 -2.83 3.13
N ALA A 99 -16.50 -1.90 3.82
CA ALA A 99 -15.99 -2.03 5.18
C ALA A 99 -15.94 -0.65 5.85
N THR A 100 -15.77 -0.59 7.17
CA THR A 100 -15.55 0.65 7.90
C THR A 100 -14.07 0.80 8.19
N ALA A 101 -13.45 1.88 7.69
CA ALA A 101 -12.06 2.19 7.96
C ALA A 101 -11.89 2.69 9.39
N SER A 102 -10.88 2.18 10.07
CA SER A 102 -10.41 2.70 11.36
C SER A 102 -9.19 3.59 11.22
N SER A 103 -8.34 3.30 10.21
CA SER A 103 -7.13 4.07 9.93
C SER A 103 -6.86 4.10 8.43
N ILE A 104 -6.42 5.25 7.95
CA ILE A 104 -5.98 5.49 6.58
C ILE A 104 -4.63 6.18 6.66
N ARG A 105 -3.60 5.56 6.09
CA ARG A 105 -2.28 6.15 5.97
C ARG A 105 -2.01 6.52 4.51
N LEU A 106 -1.72 7.80 4.27
CA LEU A 106 -1.28 8.27 2.95
C LEU A 106 0.18 7.88 2.75
N ARG A 107 0.50 7.39 1.57
CA ARG A 107 1.84 6.94 1.20
C ARG A 107 2.30 7.67 -0.04
N SER A 108 3.50 8.21 0.05
CA SER A 108 4.16 8.82 -1.10
C SER A 108 5.13 7.80 -1.71
N GLU A 109 5.12 7.69 -3.04
CA GLU A 109 6.08 6.83 -3.75
C GLU A 109 7.44 7.53 -3.86
N ILE A 110 7.44 8.85 -4.08
CA ILE A 110 8.64 9.66 -4.22
C ILE A 110 8.39 11.02 -3.55
N VAL A 111 9.33 11.47 -2.72
CA VAL A 111 9.36 12.84 -2.19
C VAL A 111 10.76 13.39 -2.42
N GLY A 112 10.87 14.45 -3.21
CA GLY A 112 12.19 15.02 -3.50
C GLY A 112 12.18 16.20 -4.45
N PRO A 113 13.36 16.80 -4.70
CA PRO A 113 13.48 17.91 -5.61
C PRO A 113 13.24 17.47 -7.06
N LEU A 114 12.50 18.28 -7.79
CA LEU A 114 12.33 18.19 -9.24
C LEU A 114 13.66 18.56 -9.91
N GLU A 115 14.21 17.65 -10.69
CA GLU A 115 15.48 17.83 -11.40
C GLU A 115 15.27 18.37 -12.83
N ALA A 116 14.22 17.86 -13.49
CA ALA A 116 13.91 18.25 -14.87
C ALA A 116 12.41 18.11 -15.18
N VAL A 117 11.95 18.96 -16.10
CA VAL A 117 10.60 18.92 -16.69
C VAL A 117 10.72 18.72 -18.19
N ASP A 118 10.15 17.66 -18.72
CA ASP A 118 10.02 17.41 -20.15
C ASP A 118 8.54 17.58 -20.56
N LEU A 119 8.21 18.80 -20.95
CA LEU A 119 6.85 19.15 -21.38
C LEU A 119 6.44 18.42 -22.65
N ALA A 120 7.38 18.14 -23.56
CA ALA A 120 7.07 17.49 -24.83
C ALA A 120 6.60 16.05 -24.67
N ASN A 121 7.14 15.35 -23.67
CA ASN A 121 6.81 13.96 -23.37
C ASN A 121 5.97 13.80 -22.09
N ALA A 122 5.54 14.90 -21.47
CA ALA A 122 4.80 14.93 -20.21
C ALA A 122 5.49 14.09 -19.11
N ARG A 123 6.78 14.39 -18.84
CA ARG A 123 7.61 13.68 -17.87
C ARG A 123 8.29 14.64 -16.91
N LEU A 124 8.50 14.15 -15.70
CA LEU A 124 9.27 14.79 -14.64
C LEU A 124 10.42 13.87 -14.22
N THR A 125 11.54 14.44 -13.79
CA THR A 125 12.60 13.67 -13.13
C THR A 125 12.70 14.14 -11.68
N VAL A 126 12.49 13.22 -10.74
CA VAL A 126 12.58 13.45 -9.30
C VAL A 126 13.49 12.39 -8.70
N LEU A 127 14.55 12.77 -8.02
CA LEU A 127 15.56 11.86 -7.44
C LEU A 127 16.06 10.81 -8.46
N GLY A 128 16.35 11.24 -9.70
CA GLY A 128 16.78 10.36 -10.78
C GLY A 128 15.70 9.43 -11.33
N GLN A 129 14.46 9.48 -10.80
CA GLN A 129 13.33 8.67 -11.25
C GLN A 129 12.49 9.45 -12.27
N THR A 130 12.08 8.77 -13.33
CA THR A 130 11.17 9.35 -14.33
C THR A 130 9.72 9.13 -13.89
N VAL A 131 9.01 10.23 -13.66
CA VAL A 131 7.57 10.26 -13.38
C VAL A 131 6.84 10.67 -14.65
N SER A 132 5.91 9.83 -15.12
CA SER A 132 5.09 10.12 -16.29
C SER A 132 3.79 10.78 -15.86
N VAL A 133 3.47 11.92 -16.43
CA VAL A 133 2.21 12.62 -16.25
C VAL A 133 1.24 12.15 -17.33
N VAL A 134 0.11 11.62 -16.92
CA VAL A 134 -0.93 11.07 -17.81
C VAL A 134 -2.24 11.83 -17.66
N ALA A 135 -3.20 11.59 -18.55
CA ALA A 135 -4.48 12.30 -18.53
C ALA A 135 -5.28 12.15 -17.21
N THR A 136 -4.99 11.10 -16.45
CA THR A 136 -5.61 10.83 -15.15
C THR A 136 -4.78 11.31 -13.96
N THR A 137 -3.62 11.92 -14.19
CA THR A 137 -2.81 12.51 -13.11
C THR A 137 -3.57 13.66 -12.48
N VAL A 138 -3.68 13.63 -11.16
CA VAL A 138 -4.32 14.71 -10.38
C VAL A 138 -3.21 15.53 -9.75
N PHE A 139 -3.22 16.82 -10.02
CA PHE A 139 -2.35 17.79 -9.38
C PHE A 139 -3.01 18.38 -8.14
N ASP A 140 -2.21 18.75 -7.14
CA ASP A 140 -2.71 19.54 -6.03
C ASP A 140 -3.26 20.87 -6.53
N SER A 141 -4.23 21.42 -5.80
CA SER A 141 -4.88 22.68 -6.15
C SER A 141 -3.94 23.88 -6.20
N ALA A 142 -2.78 23.83 -5.58
CA ALA A 142 -1.73 24.84 -5.67
C ALA A 142 -0.97 24.81 -7.01
N ILE A 143 -1.06 23.71 -7.77
CA ILE A 143 -0.40 23.53 -9.08
C ILE A 143 -1.41 23.80 -10.18
N VAL A 144 -1.67 25.10 -10.45
CA VAL A 144 -2.81 25.56 -11.28
C VAL A 144 -2.67 25.13 -12.75
N ASP A 145 -1.45 25.20 -13.32
CA ASP A 145 -1.19 24.90 -14.72
C ASP A 145 -0.55 23.50 -14.92
N GLY A 146 -0.73 22.62 -13.93
CA GLY A 146 -0.20 21.27 -13.97
C GLY A 146 1.33 21.25 -14.18
N ILE A 147 1.79 20.34 -15.04
CA ILE A 147 3.25 20.18 -15.31
C ILE A 147 3.93 21.45 -15.81
N ALA A 148 3.20 22.38 -16.45
CA ALA A 148 3.77 23.58 -17.03
C ALA A 148 4.17 24.63 -15.99
N SER A 149 3.61 24.57 -14.78
CA SER A 149 3.94 25.49 -13.69
C SER A 149 5.13 25.01 -12.83
N LEU A 150 5.58 23.77 -13.02
CA LEU A 150 6.64 23.18 -12.23
C LEU A 150 8.02 23.61 -12.76
N VAL A 151 8.94 23.93 -11.84
CA VAL A 151 10.31 24.31 -12.16
C VAL A 151 11.31 23.44 -11.40
N ALA A 152 12.51 23.27 -12.00
CA ALA A 152 13.57 22.52 -11.34
C ALA A 152 13.92 23.17 -9.98
N GLY A 153 14.02 22.34 -8.94
CA GLY A 153 14.23 22.75 -7.56
C GLY A 153 12.96 22.71 -6.69
N ASP A 154 11.75 22.65 -7.28
CA ASP A 154 10.53 22.42 -6.53
C ASP A 154 10.60 21.05 -5.81
N VAL A 155 10.09 20.98 -4.59
CA VAL A 155 9.97 19.70 -3.89
C VAL A 155 8.61 19.11 -4.20
N LEU A 156 8.63 17.96 -4.84
CA LEU A 156 7.41 17.23 -5.21
C LEU A 156 7.20 16.03 -4.30
N GLU A 157 5.94 15.75 -4.05
CA GLU A 157 5.43 14.52 -3.45
C GLU A 157 4.55 13.82 -4.51
N VAL A 158 4.88 12.55 -4.83
CA VAL A 158 4.22 11.74 -5.86
C VAL A 158 3.76 10.42 -5.28
#